data_2a218b0ee896e9da74fa5808b9db36fb
#
_entry.id   2a218b0ee896e9da74fa5808b9db36fb
#
_cell.length_a   1.000
_cell.length_b   1.000
_cell.length_c   1.000
_cell.angle_alpha   90.00
_cell.angle_beta   90.00
_cell.angle_gamma   90.00
#
_symmetry.space_group_name_H-M   'P 1'
#
loop_
_entity.id
_entity.type
_entity.pdbx_description
1 polymer ?
#
loop_
_entity_poly.entity_id
_entity_poly.type
_entity_poly.pdbx_seq_one_letter_code
_entity_poly.pdbx_strand_id
1 'polypeptide(L)'
;MAEESRDIRIKRLRMRAAHRGTKEMDLLLGGWAEAHLDAADDAALDLFERVLDEDDHDLYQWISGQRQAPDYMAQLADDLARAAASRLGR
;
A
#
# COMPACT_ATOMS: atom_id res chain seq x y z
N MET A 1 -3.95 -8.51 27.44
CA MET A 1 -3.40 -7.54 26.50
C MET A 1 -4.53 -6.98 25.64
N ALA A 2 -4.58 -5.68 25.54
CA ALA A 2 -5.65 -5.06 24.77
C ALA A 2 -5.34 -5.19 23.28
N GLU A 3 -6.39 -5.46 22.52
CA GLU A 3 -6.26 -5.49 21.07
C GLU A 3 -6.15 -4.06 20.55
N GLU A 4 -5.45 -3.93 19.45
CA GLU A 4 -5.32 -2.66 18.78
C GLU A 4 -6.69 -2.27 18.19
N SER A 5 -7.16 -1.04 18.46
CA SER A 5 -8.41 -0.57 17.87
C SER A 5 -8.21 -0.36 16.37
N ARG A 6 -9.34 -0.36 15.64
CA ARG A 6 -9.31 -0.10 14.21
C ARG A 6 -8.68 1.25 13.89
N ASP A 7 -9.03 2.29 14.65
CA ASP A 7 -8.50 3.63 14.40
C ASP A 7 -6.99 3.67 14.60
N ILE A 8 -6.50 3.03 15.65
CA ILE A 8 -5.06 2.96 15.91
C ILE A 8 -4.37 2.17 14.82
N ARG A 9 -4.96 1.06 14.39
CA ARG A 9 -4.39 0.24 13.32
C ARG A 9 -4.26 1.04 12.03
N ILE A 10 -5.32 1.75 11.64
CA ILE A 10 -5.30 2.55 10.41
C ILE A 10 -4.22 3.63 10.50
N LYS A 11 -4.10 4.28 11.64
CA LYS A 11 -3.08 5.31 11.84
C LYS A 11 -1.67 4.72 11.72
N ARG A 12 -1.45 3.56 12.33
CA ARG A 12 -0.17 2.87 12.25
C ARG A 12 0.18 2.49 10.82
N LEU A 13 -0.79 1.95 10.08
CA LEU A 13 -0.57 1.54 8.69
C LEU A 13 -0.31 2.75 7.79
N ARG A 14 -1.02 3.86 8.02
CA ARG A 14 -0.76 5.09 7.28
C ARG A 14 0.67 5.58 7.48
N MET A 15 1.15 5.55 8.71
CA MET A 15 2.51 5.98 9.00
C MET A 15 3.53 5.08 8.33
N ARG A 16 3.32 3.76 8.39
CA ARG A 16 4.22 2.83 7.71
C ARG A 16 4.23 3.07 6.20
N ALA A 17 3.05 3.30 5.62
CA ALA A 17 2.92 3.52 4.18
C ALA A 17 3.63 4.79 3.72
N ALA A 18 3.61 5.83 4.55
CA ALA A 18 4.16 7.14 4.20
C ALA A 18 5.65 7.28 4.50
N HIS A 19 6.25 6.30 5.18
CA HIS A 19 7.65 6.38 5.61
C HIS A 19 8.40 5.11 5.23
N ARG A 20 8.40 4.80 3.92
CA ARG A 20 9.05 3.60 3.41
C ARG A 20 10.56 3.77 3.19
N GLY A 21 11.01 5.00 3.07
CA GLY A 21 12.43 5.27 2.86
C GLY A 21 12.77 5.74 1.46
N THR A 22 11.85 5.64 0.51
CA THR A 22 12.00 6.26 -0.80
C THR A 22 10.80 7.15 -1.05
N LYS A 23 11.05 8.30 -1.66
CA LYS A 23 9.99 9.27 -1.89
C LYS A 23 8.86 8.70 -2.74
N GLU A 24 9.22 7.95 -3.78
CA GLU A 24 8.23 7.39 -4.69
C GLU A 24 7.30 6.41 -3.98
N MET A 25 7.87 5.49 -3.21
CA MET A 25 7.06 4.51 -2.49
C MET A 25 6.25 5.17 -1.39
N ASP A 26 6.81 6.17 -0.71
CA ASP A 26 6.07 6.94 0.30
C ASP A 26 4.83 7.57 -0.32
N LEU A 27 4.96 8.17 -1.51
CA LEU A 27 3.85 8.81 -2.18
C LEU A 27 2.80 7.81 -2.67
N LEU A 28 3.24 6.70 -3.24
CA LEU A 28 2.33 5.70 -3.78
C LEU A 28 1.55 4.99 -2.69
N LEU A 29 2.24 4.41 -1.71
CA LEU A 29 1.59 3.67 -0.65
C LEU A 29 0.88 4.59 0.33
N GLY A 30 1.50 5.70 0.68
CA GLY A 30 0.89 6.70 1.55
C GLY A 30 -0.35 7.30 0.95
N GLY A 31 -0.31 7.61 -0.35
CA GLY A 31 -1.46 8.16 -1.06
C GLY A 31 -2.62 7.16 -1.13
N TRP A 32 -2.31 5.90 -1.41
CA TRP A 32 -3.32 4.86 -1.43
C TRP A 32 -3.95 4.69 -0.05
N ALA A 33 -3.12 4.66 0.99
CA ALA A 33 -3.61 4.53 2.36
C ALA A 33 -4.54 5.68 2.74
N GLU A 34 -4.17 6.90 2.38
CA GLU A 34 -4.97 8.09 2.67
C GLU A 34 -6.34 7.99 2.01
N ALA A 35 -6.38 7.49 0.79
CA ALA A 35 -7.61 7.44 0.02
C ALA A 35 -8.52 6.27 0.43
N HIS A 36 -7.97 5.17 0.94
CA HIS A 36 -8.73 3.92 1.03
C HIS A 36 -8.84 3.29 2.42
N LEU A 37 -7.92 3.57 3.36
CA LEU A 37 -7.92 2.80 4.61
C LEU A 37 -9.14 3.05 5.48
N ASP A 38 -9.69 4.25 5.47
CA ASP A 38 -10.87 4.54 6.30
C ASP A 38 -12.07 3.69 5.91
N ALA A 39 -12.20 3.37 4.64
CA ALA A 39 -13.30 2.57 4.12
C ALA A 39 -12.97 1.07 4.01
N ALA A 40 -11.75 0.68 4.34
CA ALA A 40 -11.32 -0.71 4.18
C ALA A 40 -11.95 -1.61 5.25
N ASP A 41 -12.34 -2.81 4.85
CA ASP A 41 -12.77 -3.81 5.83
C ASP A 41 -11.54 -4.51 6.43
N ASP A 42 -11.78 -5.41 7.38
CA ASP A 42 -10.67 -6.08 8.07
C ASP A 42 -9.79 -6.87 7.09
N ALA A 43 -10.39 -7.51 6.10
CA ALA A 43 -9.63 -8.27 5.12
C ALA A 43 -8.73 -7.35 4.29
N ALA A 44 -9.22 -6.17 3.93
CA ALA A 44 -8.43 -5.20 3.18
C ALA A 44 -7.30 -4.62 4.04
N LEU A 45 -7.56 -4.39 5.32
CA LEU A 45 -6.49 -3.94 6.23
C LEU A 45 -5.42 -5.03 6.39
N ASP A 46 -5.83 -6.28 6.51
CA ASP A 46 -4.88 -7.40 6.60
C ASP A 46 -4.02 -7.48 5.34
N LEU A 47 -4.64 -7.35 4.18
CA LEU A 47 -3.94 -7.37 2.92
C LEU A 47 -2.91 -6.24 2.84
N PHE A 48 -3.33 -5.03 3.18
CA PHE A 48 -2.45 -3.88 3.08
C PHE A 48 -1.27 -4.01 4.04
N GLU A 49 -1.54 -4.49 5.25
CA GLU A 49 -0.46 -4.71 6.23
C GLU A 49 0.54 -5.74 5.72
N ARG A 50 0.05 -6.82 5.10
CA ARG A 50 0.92 -7.82 4.51
C ARG A 50 1.78 -7.24 3.39
N VAL A 51 1.18 -6.39 2.56
CA VAL A 51 1.92 -5.71 1.48
C VAL A 51 3.00 -4.81 2.04
N LEU A 52 2.74 -4.12 3.13
CA LEU A 52 3.74 -3.25 3.75
C LEU A 52 4.95 -4.02 4.30
N ASP A 53 4.82 -5.33 4.52
CA ASP A 53 5.95 -6.17 4.94
C ASP A 53 6.86 -6.55 3.77
N GLU A 54 6.45 -6.31 2.53
CA GLU A 54 7.28 -6.62 1.37
C GLU A 54 8.38 -5.59 1.20
N ASP A 55 9.46 -6.01 0.55
CA ASP A 55 10.58 -5.13 0.26
C ASP A 55 10.20 -4.08 -0.78
N ASP A 56 10.66 -2.84 -0.60
CA ASP A 56 10.35 -1.75 -1.52
C ASP A 56 10.83 -2.02 -2.95
N HIS A 57 11.98 -2.66 -3.10
CA HIS A 57 12.50 -2.99 -4.42
C HIS A 57 11.56 -3.95 -5.15
N ASP A 58 11.06 -4.97 -4.45
CA ASP A 58 10.10 -5.90 -5.02
C ASP A 58 8.79 -5.20 -5.36
N LEU A 59 8.28 -4.39 -4.43
CA LEU A 59 7.04 -3.65 -4.65
C LEU A 59 7.15 -2.75 -5.87
N TYR A 60 8.26 -2.06 -6.03
CA TYR A 60 8.46 -1.19 -7.17
C TYR A 60 8.41 -1.97 -8.48
N GLN A 61 9.07 -3.13 -8.52
CA GLN A 61 9.06 -3.96 -9.73
C GLN A 61 7.67 -4.46 -10.07
N TRP A 62 6.88 -4.80 -9.06
CA TRP A 62 5.50 -5.28 -9.28
C TRP A 62 4.59 -4.13 -9.73
N ILE A 63 4.72 -2.96 -9.12
CA ILE A 63 3.87 -1.81 -9.47
C ILE A 63 4.24 -1.27 -10.84
N SER A 64 5.52 -1.24 -11.19
CA SER A 64 5.98 -0.73 -12.48
C SER A 64 5.80 -1.72 -13.63
N GLY A 65 5.40 -2.96 -13.33
CA GLY A 65 5.19 -3.97 -14.35
C GLY A 65 6.45 -4.70 -14.79
N GLN A 66 7.57 -4.49 -14.11
CA GLN A 66 8.81 -5.18 -14.45
C GLN A 66 8.76 -6.66 -14.10
N ARG A 67 8.01 -7.00 -13.06
CA ARG A 67 7.76 -8.39 -12.65
C ARG A 67 6.29 -8.52 -12.27
N GLN A 68 5.77 -9.74 -12.41
CA GLN A 68 4.40 -10.02 -12.05
C GLN A 68 4.27 -10.06 -10.53
N ALA A 69 3.27 -9.35 -10.00
CA ALA A 69 3.00 -9.34 -8.56
C ALA A 69 2.49 -10.70 -8.09
N PRO A 70 2.73 -11.07 -6.82
CA PRO A 70 2.13 -12.26 -6.25
C PRO A 70 0.61 -12.22 -6.34
N ASP A 71 -0.03 -13.37 -6.47
CA ASP A 71 -1.47 -13.46 -6.63
C ASP A 71 -2.23 -12.76 -5.51
N TYR A 72 -1.74 -12.87 -4.28
CA TYR A 72 -2.47 -12.33 -3.13
C TYR A 72 -2.63 -10.82 -3.19
N MET A 73 -1.76 -10.12 -3.92
CA MET A 73 -1.80 -8.66 -3.99
C MET A 73 -1.93 -8.14 -5.43
N ALA A 74 -2.25 -9.02 -6.37
CA ALA A 74 -2.27 -8.64 -7.79
C ALA A 74 -3.22 -7.46 -8.06
N GLN A 75 -4.40 -7.49 -7.46
CA GLN A 75 -5.37 -6.40 -7.65
C GLN A 75 -4.85 -5.09 -7.06
N LEU A 76 -4.27 -5.14 -5.87
CA LEU A 76 -3.71 -3.95 -5.25
C LEU A 76 -2.54 -3.41 -6.07
N ALA A 77 -1.69 -4.28 -6.62
CA ALA A 77 -0.60 -3.85 -7.48
C ALA A 77 -1.13 -3.11 -8.71
N ASP A 78 -2.21 -3.60 -9.31
CA ASP A 78 -2.86 -2.91 -10.43
C ASP A 78 -3.40 -1.55 -10.02
N ASP A 79 -4.03 -1.47 -8.86
CA ASP A 79 -4.58 -0.21 -8.35
C ASP A 79 -3.45 0.80 -8.11
N LEU A 80 -2.34 0.34 -7.54
CA LEU A 80 -1.18 1.20 -7.31
C LEU A 80 -0.55 1.65 -8.63
N ALA A 81 -0.51 0.77 -9.62
CA ALA A 81 0.02 1.11 -10.94
C ALA A 81 -0.83 2.20 -11.60
N ARG A 82 -2.15 2.11 -11.49
CA ARG A 82 -3.04 3.14 -12.02
C ARG A 82 -2.87 4.47 -11.28
N ALA A 83 -2.69 4.41 -9.96
CA ALA A 83 -2.44 5.60 -9.17
C ALA A 83 -1.12 6.26 -9.56
N ALA A 84 -0.09 5.44 -9.82
CA ALA A 84 1.21 5.95 -10.24
C ALA A 84 1.11 6.66 -11.58
N ALA A 85 0.40 6.07 -12.55
CA ALA A 85 0.20 6.68 -13.87
C ALA A 85 -0.54 8.01 -13.75
N SER A 86 -1.56 8.07 -12.89
CA SER A 86 -2.31 9.29 -12.67
C SER A 86 -1.45 10.38 -12.05
N ARG A 87 -0.60 10.02 -11.08
CA ARG A 87 0.29 10.98 -10.42
C ARG A 87 1.31 11.57 -11.40
N LEU A 88 1.70 10.81 -12.40
CA LEU A 88 2.66 11.28 -13.40
C LEU A 88 2.01 12.14 -14.48
N GLY A 89 0.72 12.43 -14.37
CA GLY A 89 0.04 13.32 -15.29
C GLY A 89 -0.30 12.69 -16.63
N ARG A 90 -0.48 11.40 -16.66
CA ARG A 90 -0.77 10.68 -17.90
C ARG A 90 -2.22 10.33 -18.01
#